data_0b7ddff96905b0fcd62b7c4bd5e16ab5
#
_entry.id   0b7ddff96905b0fcd62b7c4bd5e16ab5
#
_cell.length_a   1.000
_cell.length_b   1.000
_cell.length_c   1.000
_cell.angle_alpha   90.00
_cell.angle_beta   90.00
_cell.angle_gamma   90.00
#
_symmetry.space_group_name_H-M   'P 1'
#
loop_
_entity.id
_entity.type
_entity.pdbx_description
1 polymer ?
#
loop_
_entity_poly.entity_id
_entity_poly.type
_entity_poly.pdbx_seq_one_letter_code
_entity_poly.pdbx_strand_id
1 'polypeptide(L)'
;MRDYLLIYVNGRRYKISGKRGFQSLSDFLRYDLGMVGTKVVCAEGDCGSCTVLIGRVRNSQLLYEGIDSCIQYLYQLDCSHVITVEGLKDEAQIIHPVQKAMVDAAGSQCGYCTPGFVMALAAMLETGETLTRHSVQDGLTGNLCRCTGYEQIIDAGLSLNQKVIPKASKCYDAKAILADFMEHVVQPVYCEYEKKWKGARQHV
;
A
#
# COMPACT_ATOMS: atom_id res chain seq x y z
N MET A 1 -7.18 2.55 -26.62
CA MET A 1 -7.83 3.28 -25.50
C MET A 1 -8.55 2.25 -24.68
N ARG A 2 -8.37 2.20 -23.38
CA ARG A 2 -9.02 1.26 -22.46
C ARG A 2 -10.10 1.94 -21.62
N ASP A 3 -11.11 1.19 -21.19
CA ASP A 3 -12.26 1.63 -20.38
C ASP A 3 -12.21 1.14 -18.94
N TYR A 4 -11.00 0.69 -18.49
CA TYR A 4 -10.75 0.19 -17.16
C TYR A 4 -9.43 0.71 -16.60
N LEU A 5 -9.35 0.79 -15.28
CA LEU A 5 -8.12 0.97 -14.52
C LEU A 5 -7.46 -0.39 -14.31
N LEU A 6 -6.14 -0.43 -14.39
CA LEU A 6 -5.35 -1.63 -14.14
C LEU A 6 -4.66 -1.50 -12.79
N ILE A 7 -5.02 -2.37 -11.84
CA ILE A 7 -4.43 -2.39 -10.50
C ILE A 7 -4.02 -3.81 -10.16
N TYR A 8 -2.84 -3.97 -9.57
CA TYR A 8 -2.45 -5.22 -8.93
C TYR A 8 -2.62 -5.10 -7.42
N VAL A 9 -3.17 -6.14 -6.79
CA VAL A 9 -3.24 -6.26 -5.33
C VAL A 9 -2.65 -7.60 -4.93
N ASN A 10 -1.59 -7.57 -4.13
CA ASN A 10 -0.86 -8.77 -3.69
C ASN A 10 -0.51 -9.71 -4.86
N GLY A 11 0.01 -9.13 -5.95
CA GLY A 11 0.38 -9.85 -7.17
C GLY A 11 -0.77 -10.27 -8.08
N ARG A 12 -2.02 -10.12 -7.65
CA ARG A 12 -3.19 -10.44 -8.46
C ARG A 12 -3.68 -9.23 -9.25
N ARG A 13 -3.93 -9.44 -10.53
CA ARG A 13 -4.38 -8.43 -11.50
C ARG A 13 -5.87 -8.15 -11.41
N TYR A 14 -6.26 -6.87 -11.35
CA TYR A 14 -7.65 -6.41 -11.34
C TYR A 14 -7.89 -5.36 -12.41
N LYS A 15 -9.06 -5.46 -13.07
CA LYS A 15 -9.59 -4.45 -13.99
C LYS A 15 -10.78 -3.78 -13.32
N ILE A 16 -10.74 -2.47 -13.18
CA ILE A 16 -11.76 -1.68 -12.48
C ILE A 16 -12.39 -0.71 -13.46
N SER A 17 -13.70 -0.81 -13.66
CA SER A 17 -14.45 0.02 -14.62
C SER A 17 -15.58 0.79 -13.94
N GLY A 18 -16.00 1.88 -14.60
CA GLY A 18 -17.17 2.65 -14.22
C GLY A 18 -17.06 3.32 -12.86
N LYS A 19 -18.17 3.38 -12.13
CA LYS A 19 -18.28 4.09 -10.84
C LYS A 19 -17.36 3.54 -9.75
N ARG A 20 -16.90 2.28 -9.87
CA ARG A 20 -15.94 1.71 -8.91
C ARG A 20 -14.63 2.48 -8.84
N GLY A 21 -14.24 3.18 -9.88
CA GLY A 21 -13.07 4.05 -9.87
C GLY A 21 -13.09 5.12 -8.76
N PHE A 22 -14.26 5.51 -8.28
CA PHE A 22 -14.45 6.51 -7.22
C PHE A 22 -14.55 5.91 -5.81
N GLN A 23 -14.41 4.60 -5.68
CA GLN A 23 -14.34 3.93 -4.38
C GLN A 23 -12.96 4.16 -3.75
N SER A 24 -12.90 4.26 -2.40
CA SER A 24 -11.63 4.28 -1.70
C SER A 24 -10.92 2.93 -1.84
N LEU A 25 -9.58 2.96 -1.81
CA LEU A 25 -8.80 1.72 -1.84
C LEU A 25 -9.13 0.83 -0.63
N SER A 26 -9.28 1.42 0.56
CA SER A 26 -9.62 0.67 1.76
C SER A 26 -10.97 -0.06 1.65
N ASP A 27 -11.96 0.57 1.06
CA ASP A 27 -13.27 -0.06 0.86
C ASP A 27 -13.19 -1.19 -0.16
N PHE A 28 -12.47 -0.97 -1.26
CA PHE A 28 -12.23 -2.01 -2.25
C PHE A 28 -11.52 -3.23 -1.66
N LEU A 29 -10.45 -3.01 -0.88
CA LEU A 29 -9.73 -4.09 -0.22
C LEU A 29 -10.64 -4.89 0.73
N ARG A 30 -11.42 -4.19 1.55
CA ARG A 30 -12.21 -4.80 2.62
C ARG A 30 -13.52 -5.42 2.15
N TYR A 31 -14.26 -4.72 1.29
CA TYR A 31 -15.62 -5.14 0.93
C TYR A 31 -15.68 -5.89 -0.40
N ASP A 32 -14.84 -5.55 -1.38
CA ASP A 32 -14.83 -6.25 -2.66
C ASP A 32 -13.87 -7.46 -2.64
N LEU A 33 -12.72 -7.34 -1.97
CA LEU A 33 -11.70 -8.40 -1.94
C LEU A 33 -11.68 -9.23 -0.65
N GLY A 34 -12.41 -8.82 0.39
CA GLY A 34 -12.42 -9.51 1.69
C GLY A 34 -11.09 -9.43 2.46
N MET A 35 -10.19 -8.52 2.08
CA MET A 35 -8.90 -8.30 2.75
C MET A 35 -9.08 -7.38 3.96
N VAL A 36 -9.51 -7.94 5.09
CA VAL A 36 -9.87 -7.20 6.29
C VAL A 36 -8.71 -6.86 7.22
N GLY A 37 -7.50 -7.27 6.88
CA GLY A 37 -6.26 -6.91 7.62
C GLY A 37 -6.01 -5.41 7.62
N THR A 38 -6.23 -4.74 6.49
CA THR A 38 -6.22 -3.27 6.41
C THR A 38 -7.36 -2.70 7.24
N LYS A 39 -7.05 -1.90 8.28
CA LYS A 39 -8.04 -1.34 9.22
C LYS A 39 -8.39 0.09 8.85
N VAL A 40 -9.64 0.48 9.06
CA VAL A 40 -10.11 1.86 8.87
C VAL A 40 -10.60 2.39 10.20
N VAL A 41 -10.01 3.50 10.67
CA VAL A 41 -10.33 4.15 11.94
C VAL A 41 -10.81 5.58 11.70
N CYS A 42 -9.92 6.48 11.25
CA CYS A 42 -10.25 7.88 11.03
C CYS A 42 -11.00 8.13 9.71
N ALA A 43 -10.69 7.37 8.65
CA ALA A 43 -11.19 7.54 7.28
C ALA A 43 -10.89 8.92 6.66
N GLU A 44 -9.87 9.62 7.16
CA GLU A 44 -9.47 10.98 6.75
C GLU A 44 -7.96 11.15 6.50
N GLY A 45 -7.20 10.02 6.54
CA GLY A 45 -5.77 10.02 6.23
C GLY A 45 -4.87 10.51 7.35
N ASP A 46 -5.28 10.38 8.62
CA ASP A 46 -4.56 10.93 9.78
C ASP A 46 -3.91 9.87 10.66
N CYS A 47 -4.53 8.71 10.84
CA CYS A 47 -4.12 7.76 11.89
C CYS A 47 -3.25 6.60 11.42
N GLY A 48 -3.04 6.39 10.12
CA GLY A 48 -2.19 5.36 9.55
C GLY A 48 -2.63 3.91 9.75
N SER A 49 -3.78 3.63 10.37
CA SER A 49 -4.26 2.25 10.56
C SER A 49 -4.56 1.53 9.24
N CYS A 50 -4.80 2.28 8.18
CA CYS A 50 -5.09 1.79 6.84
C CYS A 50 -3.87 1.80 5.91
N THR A 51 -2.66 2.01 6.41
CA THR A 51 -1.43 2.03 5.61
C THR A 51 -1.28 0.74 4.79
N VAL A 52 -0.96 0.91 3.52
CA VAL A 52 -0.58 -0.14 2.56
C VAL A 52 0.66 0.30 1.80
N LEU A 53 1.37 -0.62 1.15
CA LEU A 53 2.41 -0.25 0.20
C LEU A 53 1.79 -0.06 -1.19
N ILE A 54 2.26 0.97 -1.88
CA ILE A 54 1.93 1.17 -3.29
C ILE A 54 3.20 1.24 -4.12
N GLY A 55 3.29 0.36 -5.12
CA GLY A 55 4.32 0.37 -6.15
C GLY A 55 3.84 1.15 -7.36
N ARG A 56 4.53 2.23 -7.70
CA ARG A 56 4.28 3.05 -8.90
C ARG A 56 5.45 2.99 -9.84
N VAL A 57 5.18 3.09 -11.14
CA VAL A 57 6.22 3.15 -12.15
C VAL A 57 6.91 4.51 -12.10
N ARG A 58 8.20 4.50 -11.76
CA ARG A 58 9.09 5.68 -11.81
C ARG A 58 10.42 5.25 -12.43
N ASN A 59 10.86 5.96 -13.45
CA ASN A 59 12.12 5.65 -14.16
C ASN A 59 12.24 4.18 -14.59
N SER A 60 11.16 3.62 -15.16
CA SER A 60 11.08 2.22 -15.61
C SER A 60 11.33 1.18 -14.49
N GLN A 61 11.01 1.53 -13.27
CA GLN A 61 11.06 0.65 -12.09
C GLN A 61 9.79 0.82 -11.25
N LEU A 62 9.44 -0.23 -10.50
CA LEU A 62 8.41 -0.12 -9.45
C LEU A 62 9.08 0.35 -8.17
N LEU A 63 8.74 1.56 -7.74
CA LEU A 63 9.14 2.11 -6.45
C LEU A 63 7.95 2.04 -5.49
N TYR A 64 8.22 1.55 -4.28
CA TYR A 64 7.19 1.31 -3.27
C TYR A 64 7.27 2.33 -2.15
N GLU A 65 6.12 2.84 -1.76
CA GLU A 65 5.94 3.80 -0.67
C GLU A 65 4.70 3.44 0.16
N GLY A 66 4.68 3.82 1.44
CA GLY A 66 3.50 3.68 2.31
C GLY A 66 2.49 4.78 2.05
N ILE A 67 1.22 4.43 1.96
CA ILE A 67 0.13 5.38 1.79
C ILE A 67 -1.09 5.01 2.64
N ASP A 68 -1.91 5.99 2.98
CA ASP A 68 -3.20 5.79 3.64
C ASP A 68 -4.29 5.44 2.64
N SER A 69 -4.73 4.18 2.66
CA SER A 69 -5.68 3.64 1.69
C SER A 69 -7.09 4.22 1.80
N CYS A 70 -7.46 4.82 2.94
CA CYS A 70 -8.79 5.39 3.15
C CYS A 70 -9.05 6.66 2.32
N ILE A 71 -7.99 7.41 1.97
CA ILE A 71 -8.07 8.63 1.16
C ILE A 71 -7.56 8.46 -0.27
N GLN A 72 -7.12 7.25 -0.65
CA GLN A 72 -6.75 6.92 -2.03
C GLN A 72 -7.95 6.36 -2.77
N TYR A 73 -8.36 7.02 -3.84
CA TYR A 73 -9.40 6.53 -4.74
C TYR A 73 -8.79 5.65 -5.83
N LEU A 74 -9.53 4.64 -6.28
CA LEU A 74 -9.02 3.67 -7.26
C LEU A 74 -8.58 4.32 -8.57
N TYR A 75 -9.24 5.41 -9.01
CA TYR A 75 -8.84 6.12 -10.24
C TYR A 75 -7.44 6.76 -10.15
N GLN A 76 -6.93 7.00 -8.94
CA GLN A 76 -5.58 7.54 -8.70
C GLN A 76 -4.50 6.45 -8.76
N LEU A 77 -4.90 5.18 -8.81
CA LEU A 77 -4.05 4.00 -8.65
C LEU A 77 -3.90 3.21 -9.96
N ASP A 78 -4.23 3.83 -11.08
CA ASP A 78 -4.05 3.18 -12.37
C ASP A 78 -2.59 2.81 -12.62
N CYS A 79 -2.35 1.58 -13.12
CA CYS A 79 -1.03 1.00 -13.30
C CYS A 79 -0.18 1.06 -12.02
N SER A 80 -0.76 0.65 -10.90
CA SER A 80 -0.04 0.53 -9.62
C SER A 80 -0.22 -0.85 -8.99
N HIS A 81 0.74 -1.23 -8.14
CA HIS A 81 0.74 -2.48 -7.38
C HIS A 81 0.57 -2.19 -5.90
N VAL A 82 -0.52 -2.64 -5.32
CA VAL A 82 -0.82 -2.52 -3.89
C VAL A 82 -0.38 -3.79 -3.18
N ILE A 83 0.35 -3.65 -2.06
CA ILE A 83 0.68 -4.74 -1.14
C ILE A 83 0.02 -4.42 0.20
N THR A 84 -0.81 -5.33 0.70
CA THR A 84 -1.46 -5.24 2.01
C THR A 84 -0.71 -6.09 3.03
N VAL A 85 -1.11 -5.99 4.30
CA VAL A 85 -0.51 -6.78 5.38
C VAL A 85 -0.67 -8.30 5.13
N GLU A 86 -1.74 -8.72 4.48
CA GLU A 86 -1.94 -10.12 4.07
C GLU A 86 -0.97 -10.55 2.97
N GLY A 87 -0.50 -9.60 2.17
CA GLY A 87 0.45 -9.84 1.08
C GLY A 87 1.91 -9.87 1.51
N LEU A 88 2.22 -9.69 2.78
CA LEU A 88 3.60 -9.79 3.30
C LEU A 88 4.10 -11.22 3.50
N LYS A 89 3.31 -12.23 3.16
CA LYS A 89 3.70 -13.63 3.21
C LYS A 89 4.44 -14.03 1.95
N ASP A 90 5.38 -14.96 2.09
CA ASP A 90 5.93 -15.67 0.95
C ASP A 90 4.99 -16.83 0.51
N GLU A 91 5.36 -17.52 -0.58
CA GLU A 91 4.59 -18.66 -1.10
C GLU A 91 4.48 -19.81 -0.07
N ALA A 92 5.44 -19.94 0.85
CA ALA A 92 5.43 -20.92 1.93
C ALA A 92 4.54 -20.50 3.12
N GLN A 93 3.81 -19.39 3.02
CA GLN A 93 2.98 -18.80 4.09
C GLN A 93 3.77 -18.41 5.35
N ILE A 94 5.08 -18.22 5.22
CA ILE A 94 5.93 -17.74 6.32
C ILE A 94 5.66 -16.25 6.53
N ILE A 95 5.43 -15.87 7.79
CA ILE A 95 5.20 -14.46 8.13
C ILE A 95 6.46 -13.64 7.84
N HIS A 96 6.24 -12.44 7.30
CA HIS A 96 7.33 -11.53 6.99
C HIS A 96 8.10 -11.13 8.26
N PRO A 97 9.44 -10.94 8.19
CA PRO A 97 10.24 -10.55 9.37
C PRO A 97 9.73 -9.32 10.12
N VAL A 98 9.12 -8.36 9.44
CA VAL A 98 8.47 -7.20 10.08
C VAL A 98 7.31 -7.63 10.97
N GLN A 99 6.47 -8.55 10.51
CA GLN A 99 5.36 -9.09 11.32
C GLN A 99 5.92 -9.84 12.53
N LYS A 100 6.97 -10.65 12.32
CA LYS A 100 7.65 -11.36 13.39
C LYS A 100 8.28 -10.41 14.41
N ALA A 101 8.93 -9.33 13.97
CA ALA A 101 9.53 -8.34 14.87
C ALA A 101 8.47 -7.69 15.78
N MET A 102 7.30 -7.36 15.25
CA MET A 102 6.18 -6.84 16.05
C MET A 102 5.68 -7.84 17.10
N VAL A 103 5.67 -9.15 16.79
CA VAL A 103 5.32 -10.20 17.74
C VAL A 103 6.41 -10.34 18.82
N ASP A 104 7.68 -10.44 18.41
CA ASP A 104 8.81 -10.65 19.31
C ASP A 104 9.00 -9.49 20.31
N ALA A 105 8.72 -8.26 19.88
CA ALA A 105 8.80 -7.05 20.71
C ALA A 105 7.51 -6.79 21.51
N ALA A 106 6.49 -7.65 21.43
CA ALA A 106 5.17 -7.40 21.99
C ALA A 106 4.57 -6.03 21.59
N GLY A 107 4.81 -5.60 20.34
CA GLY A 107 4.41 -4.31 19.79
C GLY A 107 2.91 -4.15 19.53
N SER A 108 2.08 -5.07 20.04
CA SER A 108 0.63 -5.07 19.83
C SER A 108 -0.10 -5.34 21.15
N GLN A 109 -1.18 -4.57 21.40
CA GLN A 109 -2.11 -4.84 22.52
C GLN A 109 -3.51 -5.13 21.95
N CYS A 110 -4.34 -4.12 21.66
CA CYS A 110 -5.65 -4.35 21.05
C CYS A 110 -5.56 -4.84 19.58
N GLY A 111 -4.43 -4.61 18.91
CA GLY A 111 -4.12 -5.09 17.57
C GLY A 111 -4.71 -4.26 16.41
N TYR A 112 -5.52 -3.24 16.70
CA TYR A 112 -6.24 -2.54 15.63
C TYR A 112 -5.34 -1.67 14.75
N CYS A 113 -4.36 -0.97 15.33
CA CYS A 113 -3.37 -0.17 14.59
C CYS A 113 -2.20 -1.02 14.04
N THR A 114 -2.02 -2.25 14.55
CA THR A 114 -0.85 -3.09 14.26
C THR A 114 -0.61 -3.32 12.77
N PRO A 115 -1.60 -3.62 11.92
CA PRO A 115 -1.37 -3.76 10.48
C PRO A 115 -0.78 -2.52 9.84
N GLY A 116 -1.25 -1.32 10.24
CA GLY A 116 -0.71 -0.06 9.73
C GLY A 116 0.75 0.13 10.09
N PHE A 117 1.15 -0.14 11.35
CA PHE A 117 2.56 -0.08 11.77
C PHE A 117 3.44 -1.09 11.03
N VAL A 118 2.94 -2.32 10.84
CA VAL A 118 3.64 -3.34 10.05
C VAL A 118 3.91 -2.84 8.64
N MET A 119 2.92 -2.23 7.99
CA MET A 119 3.07 -1.71 6.63
C MET A 119 3.97 -0.48 6.56
N ALA A 120 3.93 0.41 7.56
CA ALA A 120 4.84 1.55 7.65
C ALA A 120 6.30 1.11 7.83
N LEU A 121 6.57 0.15 8.71
CA LEU A 121 7.91 -0.44 8.87
C LEU A 121 8.37 -1.17 7.60
N ALA A 122 7.47 -1.87 6.90
CA ALA A 122 7.77 -2.50 5.62
C ALA A 122 8.12 -1.45 4.54
N ALA A 123 7.41 -0.30 4.52
CA ALA A 123 7.73 0.81 3.63
C ALA A 123 9.13 1.36 3.86
N MET A 124 9.53 1.52 5.12
CA MET A 124 10.87 1.99 5.46
C MET A 124 11.96 1.02 4.96
N LEU A 125 11.72 -0.29 4.99
CA LEU A 125 12.67 -1.28 4.45
C LEU A 125 12.79 -1.23 2.92
N GLU A 126 11.79 -0.72 2.20
CA GLU A 126 11.87 -0.56 0.74
C GLU A 126 12.95 0.46 0.33
N THR A 127 13.27 1.45 1.18
CA THR A 127 14.36 2.41 0.92
C THR A 127 15.73 1.74 0.95
N GLY A 128 15.89 0.71 1.77
CA GLY A 128 17.17 0.00 1.98
C GLY A 128 18.13 0.74 2.92
N GLU A 129 17.65 1.75 3.64
CA GLU A 129 18.42 2.49 4.63
C GLU A 129 18.45 1.76 5.97
N THR A 130 19.50 2.00 6.75
CA THR A 130 19.61 1.51 8.13
C THR A 130 18.60 2.25 9.01
N LEU A 131 17.80 1.50 9.76
CA LEU A 131 16.79 2.05 10.65
C LEU A 131 17.44 2.54 11.96
N THR A 132 17.55 3.84 12.12
CA THR A 132 17.93 4.46 13.39
C THR A 132 16.68 4.71 14.23
N ARG A 133 16.84 4.94 15.55
CA ARG A 133 15.71 5.31 16.41
C ARG A 133 14.97 6.54 15.87
N HIS A 134 15.72 7.57 15.43
CA HIS A 134 15.16 8.77 14.84
C HIS A 134 14.38 8.46 13.55
N SER A 135 14.98 7.73 12.61
CA SER A 135 14.28 7.41 11.35
C SER A 135 13.04 6.54 11.56
N VAL A 136 13.05 5.63 12.56
CA VAL A 136 11.86 4.83 12.91
C VAL A 136 10.78 5.74 13.50
N GLN A 137 11.13 6.65 14.40
CA GLN A 137 10.18 7.62 14.96
C GLN A 137 9.57 8.49 13.87
N ASP A 138 10.40 9.07 13.00
CA ASP A 138 9.93 9.90 11.88
C ASP A 138 9.05 9.12 10.91
N GLY A 139 9.47 7.92 10.52
CA GLY A 139 8.70 7.07 9.58
C GLY A 139 7.37 6.56 10.15
N LEU A 140 7.19 6.59 11.47
CA LEU A 140 5.96 6.17 12.15
C LEU A 140 5.08 7.36 12.60
N THR A 141 5.45 8.60 12.33
CA THR A 141 4.69 9.79 12.77
C THR A 141 3.24 9.80 12.28
N GLY A 142 2.98 9.22 11.10
CA GLY A 142 1.64 9.08 10.53
C GLY A 142 0.82 7.91 11.13
N ASN A 143 1.38 7.12 12.06
CA ASN A 143 0.70 5.96 12.63
C ASN A 143 0.41 6.16 14.12
N LEU A 144 -0.87 6.12 14.50
CA LEU A 144 -1.30 6.37 15.87
C LEU A 144 -1.64 5.07 16.61
N CYS A 145 -1.13 4.97 17.86
CA CYS A 145 -1.47 3.91 18.80
C CYS A 145 -1.80 4.50 20.17
N ARG A 146 -2.93 4.12 20.74
CA ARG A 146 -3.33 4.59 22.08
C ARG A 146 -2.91 3.62 23.19
N CYS A 147 -2.57 2.39 22.87
CA CYS A 147 -2.41 1.31 23.86
C CYS A 147 -0.97 1.11 24.33
N THR A 148 0.01 1.06 23.39
CA THR A 148 1.36 0.52 23.65
C THR A 148 2.36 1.53 24.22
N GLY A 149 2.12 2.84 24.02
CA GLY A 149 3.12 3.87 24.33
C GLY A 149 4.28 3.92 23.32
N TYR A 150 4.19 3.18 22.19
CA TYR A 150 5.10 3.17 21.04
C TYR A 150 6.44 2.49 21.23
N GLU A 151 7.00 2.38 22.44
CA GLU A 151 8.36 1.91 22.68
C GLU A 151 8.61 0.53 22.07
N GLN A 152 7.72 -0.43 22.30
CA GLN A 152 7.82 -1.78 21.75
C GLN A 152 7.74 -1.81 20.23
N ILE A 153 6.99 -0.86 19.63
CA ILE A 153 6.88 -0.75 18.17
C ILE A 153 8.20 -0.20 17.59
N ILE A 154 8.81 0.78 18.26
CA ILE A 154 10.11 1.33 17.88
C ILE A 154 11.19 0.24 18.01
N ASP A 155 11.19 -0.53 19.11
CA ASP A 155 12.12 -1.63 19.31
C ASP A 155 11.95 -2.73 18.25
N ALA A 156 10.72 -3.02 17.83
CA ALA A 156 10.46 -3.90 16.69
C ALA A 156 11.16 -3.37 15.43
N GLY A 157 10.99 -2.08 15.10
CA GLY A 157 11.66 -1.44 13.97
C GLY A 157 13.18 -1.55 14.04
N LEU A 158 13.78 -1.25 15.20
CA LEU A 158 15.23 -1.32 15.40
C LEU A 158 15.79 -2.73 15.29
N SER A 159 15.02 -3.75 15.70
CA SER A 159 15.43 -5.15 15.61
C SER A 159 15.62 -5.64 14.17
N LEU A 160 15.02 -4.94 13.19
CA LEU A 160 15.11 -5.29 11.78
C LEU A 160 16.51 -5.06 11.19
N ASN A 161 17.34 -4.21 11.80
CA ASN A 161 18.72 -3.99 11.35
C ASN A 161 19.64 -5.21 11.52
N GLN A 162 19.29 -6.14 12.39
CA GLN A 162 20.14 -7.30 12.73
C GLN A 162 20.07 -8.42 11.70
N LYS A 163 19.25 -8.30 10.67
CA LYS A 163 18.98 -9.37 9.70
C LYS A 163 18.96 -8.79 8.29
N VAL A 164 19.35 -9.62 7.33
CA VAL A 164 19.04 -9.32 5.91
C VAL A 164 17.56 -9.61 5.68
N ILE A 165 16.75 -8.57 5.64
CA ILE A 165 15.30 -8.70 5.48
C ILE A 165 14.96 -8.49 4.02
N PRO A 166 14.21 -9.43 3.40
CA PRO A 166 13.72 -9.23 2.06
C PRO A 166 12.74 -8.05 2.04
N LYS A 167 12.82 -7.22 1.03
CA LYS A 167 11.82 -6.18 0.77
C LYS A 167 10.48 -6.85 0.46
N ALA A 168 9.38 -6.29 0.92
CA ALA A 168 8.02 -6.79 0.63
C ALA A 168 7.76 -6.89 -0.89
N SER A 169 8.31 -5.95 -1.66
CA SER A 169 8.26 -5.95 -3.12
C SER A 169 8.90 -7.18 -3.77
N LYS A 170 9.84 -7.85 -3.10
CA LYS A 170 10.52 -9.06 -3.60
C LYS A 170 9.68 -10.34 -3.49
N CYS A 171 8.57 -10.31 -2.77
CA CYS A 171 7.61 -11.41 -2.73
C CYS A 171 6.84 -11.58 -4.06
N TYR A 172 7.03 -10.68 -5.01
CA TYR A 172 6.26 -10.63 -6.26
C TYR A 172 7.17 -10.56 -7.48
N ASP A 173 6.68 -11.05 -8.62
CA ASP A 173 7.34 -10.86 -9.91
C ASP A 173 7.16 -9.41 -10.41
N ALA A 174 7.97 -8.51 -9.84
CA ALA A 174 7.94 -7.10 -10.17
C ALA A 174 8.24 -6.84 -11.68
N LYS A 175 8.98 -7.74 -12.35
CA LYS A 175 9.29 -7.59 -13.79
C LYS A 175 8.05 -7.85 -14.65
N ALA A 176 7.30 -8.92 -14.35
CA ALA A 176 6.06 -9.22 -15.07
C ALA A 176 5.00 -8.13 -14.84
N ILE A 177 4.84 -7.66 -13.59
CA ILE A 177 3.91 -6.57 -13.25
C ILE A 177 4.31 -5.28 -13.98
N LEU A 178 5.59 -4.93 -13.96
CA LEU A 178 6.09 -3.75 -14.66
C LEU A 178 5.87 -3.84 -16.18
N ALA A 179 6.11 -5.00 -16.79
CA ALA A 179 5.88 -5.20 -18.22
C ALA A 179 4.40 -4.99 -18.58
N ASP A 180 3.47 -5.54 -17.81
CA ASP A 180 2.02 -5.32 -18.00
C ASP A 180 1.65 -3.84 -17.84
N PHE A 181 2.24 -3.13 -16.87
CA PHE A 181 2.02 -1.70 -16.72
C PHE A 181 2.56 -0.88 -17.90
N MET A 182 3.78 -1.18 -18.36
CA MET A 182 4.38 -0.46 -19.48
C MET A 182 3.59 -0.63 -20.78
N GLU A 183 2.97 -1.79 -21.00
CA GLU A 183 2.05 -2.00 -22.12
C GLU A 183 0.79 -1.12 -22.00
N HIS A 184 0.33 -0.83 -20.77
CA HIS A 184 -0.94 -0.14 -20.50
C HIS A 184 -0.78 1.36 -20.20
N VAL A 185 0.35 1.82 -19.65
CA VAL A 185 0.61 3.25 -19.34
C VAL A 185 0.52 4.13 -20.58
N VAL A 186 0.94 3.62 -21.74
CA VAL A 186 0.88 4.37 -23.02
C VAL A 186 -0.55 4.51 -23.54
N GLN A 187 -1.51 3.76 -23.00
CA GLN A 187 -2.90 3.80 -23.43
C GLN A 187 -3.72 4.67 -22.48
N PRO A 188 -4.15 5.88 -22.89
CA PRO A 188 -4.97 6.72 -22.03
C PRO A 188 -6.27 6.01 -21.66
N VAL A 189 -6.68 6.13 -20.41
CA VAL A 189 -7.98 5.64 -19.93
C VAL A 189 -9.07 6.52 -20.51
N TYR A 190 -10.05 5.90 -21.14
CA TYR A 190 -11.19 6.64 -21.65
C TYR A 190 -12.14 6.99 -20.49
N CYS A 191 -12.33 8.29 -20.27
CA CYS A 191 -13.34 8.79 -19.34
C CYS A 191 -14.52 9.38 -20.13
N GLU A 192 -15.71 8.82 -19.98
CA GLU A 192 -16.93 9.36 -20.62
C GLU A 192 -17.20 10.82 -20.23
N TYR A 193 -16.67 11.27 -19.10
CA TYR A 193 -16.76 12.67 -18.65
C TYR A 193 -16.05 13.64 -19.58
N GLU A 194 -14.95 13.25 -20.23
CA GLU A 194 -14.24 14.13 -21.18
C GLU A 194 -15.05 14.44 -22.44
N LYS A 195 -15.92 13.54 -22.87
CA LYS A 195 -16.83 13.80 -24.00
C LYS A 195 -17.80 14.94 -23.71
N LYS A 196 -18.37 14.99 -22.50
CA LYS A 196 -19.30 16.04 -22.08
C LYS A 196 -18.60 17.41 -21.96
N TRP A 197 -17.34 17.43 -21.49
CA TRP A 197 -16.55 18.65 -21.32
C TRP A 197 -16.07 19.26 -22.65
N LYS A 198 -15.65 18.45 -23.60
CA LYS A 198 -15.26 18.95 -24.96
C LYS A 198 -16.43 19.50 -25.70
N GLY A 199 -17.64 18.96 -25.53
CA GLY A 199 -18.87 19.51 -26.09
C GLY A 199 -19.28 20.87 -25.50
N ALA A 200 -19.03 21.08 -24.18
CA ALA A 200 -19.38 22.34 -23.53
C ALA A 200 -18.46 23.52 -23.89
N ARG A 201 -17.21 23.27 -24.33
CA ARG A 201 -16.27 24.34 -24.75
C ARG A 201 -16.50 24.86 -26.19
N GLN A 202 -17.36 24.23 -26.96
CA GLN A 202 -17.69 24.69 -28.31
C GLN A 202 -18.85 25.69 -28.34
N HIS A 203 -19.42 26.04 -27.19
CA HIS A 203 -20.55 26.98 -27.06
C HIS A 203 -20.25 28.16 -26.12
N VAL A 204 -18.96 28.52 -25.92
CA VAL A 204 -18.55 29.77 -25.25
C VAL A 204 -17.72 30.63 -26.19
#